data_66275b6c4e617c6c96018a13fffd1873
#
_entry.id   66275b6c4e617c6c96018a13fffd1873
#
_cell.length_a   1.000
_cell.length_b   1.000
_cell.length_c   1.000
_cell.angle_alpha   90.00
_cell.angle_beta   90.00
_cell.angle_gamma   90.00
#
_symmetry.space_group_name_H-M   'P 1'
#
loop_
_entity.id
_entity.type
_entity.pdbx_description
1 polymer ?
#
loop_
_entity_poly.entity_id
_entity_poly.type
_entity_poly.pdbx_seq_one_letter_code
_entity_poly.pdbx_strand_id
1 'polypeptide(L)'
;RIVVVKSNNISIDINEIKQLKNYEYFLANLSSIINKIFEEQKEYICCANGCCGCCSQGMYPYSELEFKYLKLGFDNLPSEIKKLVINNIKEINQQYKGKDFMHKCPFLINGSCSVYLYRGIICRTFGLITENSQGKLTIPFCAKEGLNYSQVYNKETERISEEDVKKLGYKVMPQAYNLSRQHIETLSFAKELGLNWGESKMLLEWLLPYIE
;
A
#
# COMPACT_ATOMS: atom_id res chain seq x y z
N ARG A 1 30.62 -5.31 17.03
CA ARG A 1 31.06 -6.70 16.85
C ARG A 1 30.19 -7.31 15.76
N ILE A 2 30.82 -7.59 14.62
CA ILE A 2 30.20 -8.22 13.47
C ILE A 2 30.01 -9.69 13.80
N VAL A 3 28.76 -10.17 13.78
CA VAL A 3 28.48 -11.61 13.83
C VAL A 3 28.57 -12.13 12.41
N VAL A 4 29.69 -12.79 12.08
CA VAL A 4 29.86 -13.50 10.81
C VAL A 4 29.16 -14.85 10.94
N VAL A 5 27.98 -15.01 10.36
CA VAL A 5 27.38 -16.33 10.14
C VAL A 5 27.88 -16.80 8.79
N LYS A 6 28.83 -17.75 8.80
CA LYS A 6 29.28 -18.45 7.61
C LYS A 6 28.22 -19.48 7.20
N SER A 7 27.45 -19.16 6.14
CA SER A 7 26.95 -20.18 5.20
C SER A 7 26.49 -19.48 3.92
N ASN A 8 27.12 -19.82 2.82
CA ASN A 8 26.83 -19.42 1.43
C ASN A 8 26.98 -17.93 1.12
N ASN A 9 28.08 -17.57 0.47
CA ASN A 9 28.42 -16.30 -0.23
C ASN A 9 27.30 -15.28 -0.47
N ILE A 10 26.69 -14.78 0.57
CA ILE A 10 25.82 -13.59 0.53
C ILE A 10 26.73 -12.43 0.92
N SER A 11 27.24 -11.70 -0.05
CA SER A 11 27.82 -10.39 0.22
C SER A 11 26.66 -9.47 0.63
N ILE A 12 26.52 -9.24 1.93
CA ILE A 12 25.50 -8.32 2.45
C ILE A 12 25.98 -6.91 2.07
N ASP A 13 25.26 -6.25 1.18
CA ASP A 13 25.50 -4.86 0.84
C ASP A 13 25.09 -3.98 2.05
N ILE A 14 26.09 -3.41 2.72
CA ILE A 14 25.92 -2.54 3.88
C ILE A 14 25.04 -1.34 3.52
N ASN A 15 25.13 -0.84 2.27
CA ASN A 15 24.32 0.28 1.81
C ASN A 15 22.84 -0.13 1.69
N GLU A 16 22.57 -1.32 1.20
CA GLU A 16 21.20 -1.85 1.13
C GLU A 16 20.59 -1.99 2.54
N ILE A 17 21.32 -2.52 3.50
CA ILE A 17 20.86 -2.60 4.90
C ILE A 17 20.53 -1.20 5.44
N LYS A 18 21.40 -0.22 5.17
CA LYS A 18 21.15 1.17 5.60
C LYS A 18 19.89 1.73 4.96
N GLN A 19 19.69 1.51 3.66
CA GLN A 19 18.49 1.97 2.94
C GLN A 19 17.22 1.33 3.50
N LEU A 20 17.22 0.04 3.78
CA LEU A 20 16.07 -0.67 4.37
C LEU A 20 15.76 -0.18 5.78
N LYS A 21 16.77 0.08 6.61
CA LYS A 21 16.59 0.69 7.94
C LYS A 21 16.02 2.10 7.85
N ASN A 22 16.57 2.93 6.97
CA ASN A 22 16.06 4.29 6.76
C ASN A 22 14.61 4.25 6.25
N TYR A 23 14.27 3.30 5.40
CA TYR A 23 12.91 3.10 4.93
C TYR A 23 11.96 2.66 6.06
N GLU A 24 12.40 1.86 6.99
CA GLU A 24 11.62 1.50 8.18
C GLU A 24 11.31 2.73 9.04
N TYR A 25 12.29 3.61 9.29
CA TYR A 25 12.08 4.89 9.97
C TYR A 25 11.11 5.80 9.19
N PHE A 26 11.27 5.85 7.87
CA PHE A 26 10.34 6.57 7.00
C PHE A 26 8.91 6.05 7.17
N LEU A 27 8.70 4.74 7.13
CA LEU A 27 7.37 4.15 7.30
C LEU A 27 6.77 4.42 8.68
N ALA A 28 7.57 4.51 9.73
CA ALA A 28 7.10 4.89 11.07
C ALA A 28 6.54 6.32 11.07
N ASN A 29 7.27 7.29 10.49
CA ASN A 29 6.81 8.67 10.36
C ASN A 29 5.57 8.79 9.48
N LEU A 30 5.58 8.14 8.32
CA LEU A 30 4.43 8.11 7.40
C LEU A 30 3.20 7.50 8.07
N SER A 31 3.37 6.41 8.81
CA SER A 31 2.26 5.77 9.53
C SER A 31 1.65 6.70 10.59
N SER A 32 2.45 7.50 11.27
CA SER A 32 1.96 8.50 12.22
C SER A 32 1.05 9.53 11.53
N ILE A 33 1.47 10.03 10.36
CA ILE A 33 0.66 10.97 9.57
C ILE A 33 -0.64 10.31 9.10
N ILE A 34 -0.54 9.11 8.53
CA ILE A 34 -1.69 8.38 7.99
C ILE A 34 -2.69 8.04 9.10
N ASN A 35 -2.22 7.58 10.25
CA ASN A 35 -3.09 7.27 11.39
C ASN A 35 -3.85 8.51 11.88
N LYS A 36 -3.22 9.69 11.85
CA LYS A 36 -3.89 10.95 12.17
C LYS A 36 -5.00 11.26 11.17
N ILE A 37 -4.74 11.08 9.88
CA ILE A 37 -5.75 11.26 8.83
C ILE A 37 -6.92 10.27 9.01
N PHE A 38 -6.64 9.00 9.32
CA PHE A 38 -7.68 8.03 9.61
C PHE A 38 -8.52 8.41 10.82
N GLU A 39 -7.92 8.91 11.89
CA GLU A 39 -8.64 9.37 13.07
C GLU A 39 -9.50 10.61 12.79
N GLU A 40 -9.01 11.57 12.02
CA GLU A 40 -9.74 12.78 11.61
C GLU A 40 -10.97 12.43 10.74
N GLN A 41 -10.92 11.34 10.00
CA GLN A 41 -11.98 10.89 9.09
C GLN A 41 -12.74 9.65 9.56
N LYS A 42 -12.60 9.27 10.82
CA LYS A 42 -13.15 8.01 11.35
C LYS A 42 -14.66 7.84 11.15
N GLU A 43 -15.43 8.92 11.06
CA GLU A 43 -16.87 8.87 10.81
C GLU A 43 -17.21 8.31 9.40
N TYR A 44 -16.27 8.39 8.47
CA TYR A 44 -16.41 7.93 7.09
C TYR A 44 -15.71 6.63 6.79
N ILE A 45 -14.86 6.16 7.70
CA ILE A 45 -13.94 5.05 7.46
C ILE A 45 -14.37 3.84 8.26
N CYS A 46 -14.52 2.72 7.59
CA CYS A 46 -14.82 1.42 8.17
C CYS A 46 -13.65 0.43 8.09
N CYS A 47 -12.45 0.91 7.75
CA CYS A 47 -11.26 0.07 7.73
C CYS A 47 -10.98 -0.49 9.13
N ALA A 48 -11.04 -1.80 9.26
CA ALA A 48 -10.81 -2.53 10.51
C ALA A 48 -9.99 -3.79 10.22
N ASN A 49 -9.55 -4.45 11.27
CA ASN A 49 -8.89 -5.75 11.13
C ASN A 49 -9.83 -6.74 10.43
N GLY A 50 -9.34 -7.38 9.37
CA GLY A 50 -10.13 -8.28 8.51
C GLY A 50 -10.75 -7.59 7.28
N CYS A 51 -10.72 -6.26 7.16
CA CYS A 51 -11.06 -5.59 5.92
C CYS A 51 -9.99 -5.89 4.86
N CYS A 52 -10.39 -6.47 3.74
CA CYS A 52 -9.50 -6.83 2.63
C CYS A 52 -9.94 -6.24 1.28
N GLY A 53 -10.84 -5.26 1.27
CA GLY A 53 -11.38 -4.66 0.04
C GLY A 53 -10.28 -4.18 -0.91
N CYS A 54 -9.29 -3.44 -0.40
CA CYS A 54 -8.15 -2.96 -1.18
C CYS A 54 -7.19 -4.09 -1.65
N CYS A 55 -7.21 -5.24 -1.00
CA CYS A 55 -6.41 -6.40 -1.39
C CYS A 55 -7.15 -7.35 -2.33
N SER A 56 -8.48 -7.25 -2.40
CA SER A 56 -9.31 -8.12 -3.26
C SER A 56 -9.22 -7.72 -4.73
N GLN A 57 -9.06 -6.42 -5.00
CA GLN A 57 -8.95 -5.91 -6.35
C GLN A 57 -8.20 -4.57 -6.35
N GLY A 58 -7.02 -4.55 -6.95
CA GLY A 58 -6.21 -3.34 -7.00
C GLY A 58 -5.05 -3.39 -7.98
N MET A 59 -4.44 -2.24 -8.16
CA MET A 59 -3.12 -2.09 -8.78
C MET A 59 -2.14 -1.74 -7.66
N TYR A 60 -0.98 -2.35 -7.69
CA TYR A 60 0.00 -2.23 -6.60
C TYR A 60 1.35 -1.77 -7.15
N PRO A 61 1.52 -0.45 -7.41
CA PRO A 61 2.82 0.08 -7.82
C PRO A 61 3.79 0.12 -6.63
N TYR A 62 5.00 -0.41 -6.84
CA TYR A 62 6.07 -0.47 -5.86
C TYR A 62 7.36 0.09 -6.44
N SER A 63 8.10 0.87 -5.65
CA SER A 63 9.49 1.17 -5.94
C SER A 63 10.37 -0.05 -5.61
N GLU A 64 11.58 -0.04 -6.13
CA GLU A 64 12.57 -1.08 -5.81
C GLU A 64 12.81 -1.19 -4.29
N LEU A 65 12.93 -0.05 -3.61
CA LEU A 65 13.13 -0.01 -2.16
C LEU A 65 11.94 -0.60 -1.40
N GLU A 66 10.71 -0.24 -1.78
CA GLU A 66 9.50 -0.82 -1.20
C GLU A 66 9.43 -2.32 -1.42
N PHE A 67 9.78 -2.77 -2.62
CA PHE A 67 9.78 -4.19 -2.93
C PHE A 67 10.85 -4.95 -2.14
N LYS A 68 12.07 -4.42 -2.01
CA LYS A 68 13.11 -5.01 -1.16
C LYS A 68 12.66 -5.14 0.29
N TYR A 69 11.97 -4.13 0.82
CA TYR A 69 11.42 -4.20 2.17
C TYR A 69 10.29 -5.24 2.29
N LEU A 70 9.35 -5.27 1.33
CA LEU A 70 8.31 -6.30 1.25
C LEU A 70 8.92 -7.71 1.20
N LYS A 71 9.99 -7.88 0.43
CA LYS A 71 10.69 -9.15 0.27
C LYS A 71 11.26 -9.68 1.59
N LEU A 72 11.74 -8.82 2.48
CA LEU A 72 12.13 -9.25 3.83
C LEU A 72 10.97 -9.94 4.55
N GLY A 73 9.77 -9.38 4.45
CA GLY A 73 8.58 -9.99 5.02
C GLY A 73 8.23 -11.33 4.36
N PHE A 74 8.30 -11.39 3.03
CA PHE A 74 8.05 -12.61 2.28
C PHE A 74 9.06 -13.71 2.62
N ASP A 75 10.35 -13.38 2.70
CA ASP A 75 11.41 -14.35 3.00
C ASP A 75 11.28 -14.93 4.42
N ASN A 76 10.64 -14.23 5.32
CA ASN A 76 10.40 -14.69 6.70
C ASN A 76 9.06 -15.43 6.90
N LEU A 77 8.24 -15.56 5.84
CA LEU A 77 6.99 -16.32 5.96
C LEU A 77 7.24 -17.81 6.19
N PRO A 78 6.34 -18.49 6.91
CA PRO A 78 6.32 -19.95 6.95
C PRO A 78 6.25 -20.56 5.56
N SER A 79 6.90 -21.71 5.36
CA SER A 79 6.98 -22.37 4.05
C SER A 79 5.60 -22.62 3.41
N GLU A 80 4.60 -22.98 4.20
CA GLU A 80 3.24 -23.21 3.72
C GLU A 80 2.59 -21.93 3.18
N ILE A 81 2.79 -20.81 3.87
CA ILE A 81 2.27 -19.52 3.41
C ILE A 81 3.01 -19.04 2.16
N LYS A 82 4.34 -19.23 2.09
CA LYS A 82 5.12 -18.94 0.86
C LYS A 82 4.57 -19.69 -0.35
N LYS A 83 4.28 -20.98 -0.20
CA LYS A 83 3.69 -21.79 -1.28
C LYS A 83 2.35 -21.20 -1.76
N LEU A 84 1.48 -20.78 -0.83
CA LEU A 84 0.21 -20.16 -1.19
C LEU A 84 0.41 -18.84 -1.94
N VAL A 85 1.34 -18.00 -1.49
CA VAL A 85 1.67 -16.75 -2.18
C VAL A 85 2.21 -17.02 -3.59
N ILE A 86 3.12 -17.98 -3.74
CA ILE A 86 3.69 -18.38 -5.04
C ILE A 86 2.59 -18.88 -5.99
N ASN A 87 1.66 -19.69 -5.49
CA ASN A 87 0.53 -20.17 -6.29
C ASN A 87 -0.37 -19.01 -6.73
N ASN A 88 -0.69 -18.08 -5.82
CA ASN A 88 -1.44 -16.87 -6.17
C ASN A 88 -0.74 -16.05 -7.26
N ILE A 89 0.60 -15.88 -7.18
CA ILE A 89 1.36 -15.15 -8.21
C ILE A 89 1.22 -15.86 -9.56
N LYS A 90 1.35 -17.19 -9.61
CA LYS A 90 1.21 -17.99 -10.84
C LYS A 90 -0.18 -17.84 -11.46
N GLU A 91 -1.23 -17.93 -10.64
CA GLU A 91 -2.62 -17.77 -11.09
C GLU A 91 -2.88 -16.36 -11.65
N ILE A 92 -2.40 -15.33 -10.97
CA ILE A 92 -2.55 -13.94 -11.40
C ILE A 92 -1.77 -13.72 -12.71
N ASN A 93 -0.55 -14.25 -12.82
CA ASN A 93 0.29 -14.10 -14.01
C ASN A 93 -0.36 -14.70 -15.26
N GLN A 94 -1.09 -15.83 -15.13
CA GLN A 94 -1.84 -16.41 -16.24
C GLN A 94 -2.91 -15.49 -16.82
N GLN A 95 -3.41 -14.55 -16.00
CA GLN A 95 -4.47 -13.61 -16.37
C GLN A 95 -3.92 -12.18 -16.67
N TYR A 96 -2.61 -11.98 -16.50
CA TYR A 96 -2.01 -10.64 -16.58
C TYR A 96 -2.18 -10.01 -17.97
N LYS A 97 -2.72 -8.78 -18.00
CA LYS A 97 -3.06 -8.03 -19.22
C LYS A 97 -2.33 -6.68 -19.34
N GLY A 98 -1.27 -6.48 -18.57
CA GLY A 98 -0.50 -5.22 -18.60
C GLY A 98 -0.74 -4.31 -17.40
N LYS A 99 -0.24 -3.07 -17.48
CA LYS A 99 -0.10 -2.15 -16.32
C LYS A 99 -1.41 -1.80 -15.61
N ASP A 100 -2.51 -1.72 -16.34
CA ASP A 100 -3.83 -1.37 -15.77
C ASP A 100 -4.62 -2.59 -15.29
N PHE A 101 -3.97 -3.74 -15.21
CA PHE A 101 -4.61 -4.97 -14.76
C PHE A 101 -4.86 -4.95 -13.26
N MET A 102 -6.12 -4.84 -12.89
CA MET A 102 -6.56 -4.98 -11.49
C MET A 102 -6.68 -6.45 -11.12
N HIS A 103 -6.09 -6.80 -9.98
CA HIS A 103 -6.10 -8.18 -9.51
C HIS A 103 -6.11 -8.27 -7.99
N LYS A 104 -6.42 -9.45 -7.47
CA LYS A 104 -6.26 -9.76 -6.05
C LYS A 104 -4.76 -9.68 -5.68
N CYS A 105 -4.45 -9.10 -4.54
CA CYS A 105 -3.09 -9.09 -4.03
C CYS A 105 -2.60 -10.53 -3.75
N PRO A 106 -1.42 -10.95 -4.25
CA PRO A 106 -0.92 -12.31 -4.03
C PRO A 106 -0.67 -12.64 -2.55
N PHE A 107 -0.45 -11.61 -1.72
CA PHE A 107 -0.24 -11.75 -0.27
C PHE A 107 -1.53 -11.81 0.54
N LEU A 108 -2.70 -11.73 -0.09
CA LEU A 108 -3.98 -11.90 0.59
C LEU A 108 -4.27 -13.39 0.79
N ILE A 109 -4.08 -13.88 2.01
CA ILE A 109 -4.29 -15.27 2.41
C ILE A 109 -5.37 -15.29 3.50
N ASN A 110 -6.44 -16.05 3.30
CA ASN A 110 -7.54 -16.20 4.26
C ASN A 110 -8.10 -14.85 4.77
N GLY A 111 -8.28 -13.88 3.87
CA GLY A 111 -8.81 -12.55 4.21
C GLY A 111 -7.84 -11.62 4.90
N SER A 112 -6.56 -12.00 5.06
CA SER A 112 -5.55 -11.20 5.75
C SER A 112 -4.27 -11.07 4.92
N CYS A 113 -3.58 -9.93 5.08
CA CYS A 113 -2.29 -9.71 4.43
C CYS A 113 -1.20 -10.49 5.15
N SER A 114 -0.56 -11.46 4.48
CA SER A 114 0.50 -12.29 5.07
C SER A 114 1.79 -11.50 5.38
N VAL A 115 1.98 -10.33 4.79
CA VAL A 115 3.14 -9.44 4.98
C VAL A 115 2.73 -8.06 5.51
N TYR A 116 1.74 -8.00 6.38
CA TYR A 116 1.09 -6.76 6.80
C TYR A 116 2.05 -5.65 7.26
N LEU A 117 3.07 -5.98 8.04
CA LEU A 117 4.04 -5.00 8.55
C LEU A 117 4.98 -4.47 7.46
N TYR A 118 5.17 -5.23 6.39
CA TYR A 118 6.09 -4.94 5.28
C TYR A 118 5.39 -4.32 4.06
N ARG A 119 4.15 -3.87 4.22
CA ARG A 119 3.36 -3.26 3.13
C ARG A 119 4.02 -1.97 2.63
N GLY A 120 3.95 -1.77 1.32
CA GLY A 120 4.35 -0.52 0.68
C GLY A 120 3.39 0.65 0.97
N ILE A 121 3.74 1.81 0.46
CA ILE A 121 3.01 3.08 0.66
C ILE A 121 1.57 2.95 0.18
N ILE A 122 1.37 2.42 -1.03
CA ILE A 122 0.01 2.28 -1.62
C ILE A 122 -0.94 1.51 -0.70
N CYS A 123 -0.46 0.45 -0.04
CA CYS A 123 -1.27 -0.35 0.86
C CYS A 123 -1.60 0.36 2.19
N ARG A 124 -0.83 1.38 2.56
CA ARG A 124 -1.02 2.15 3.80
C ARG A 124 -1.95 3.34 3.59
N THR A 125 -1.98 3.88 2.37
CA THR A 125 -2.79 5.04 1.99
C THR A 125 -4.13 4.66 1.37
N PHE A 126 -4.32 3.39 1.05
CA PHE A 126 -5.55 2.91 0.42
C PHE A 126 -6.76 3.12 1.34
N GLY A 127 -7.87 3.49 0.73
CA GLY A 127 -9.12 3.72 1.47
C GLY A 127 -9.35 5.17 1.90
N LEU A 128 -8.40 6.07 1.66
CA LEU A 128 -8.54 7.52 1.87
C LEU A 128 -8.90 8.23 0.57
N ILE A 129 -9.65 9.35 0.68
CA ILE A 129 -9.82 10.27 -0.44
C ILE A 129 -8.47 10.96 -0.67
N THR A 130 -8.02 10.94 -1.91
CA THR A 130 -6.76 11.57 -2.28
C THR A 130 -6.98 12.67 -3.31
N GLU A 131 -6.05 13.60 -3.38
CA GLU A 131 -5.96 14.58 -4.45
C GLU A 131 -4.58 14.53 -5.10
N ASN A 132 -4.52 14.82 -6.37
CA ASN A 132 -3.25 15.00 -7.05
C ASN A 132 -2.76 16.46 -6.94
N SER A 133 -1.57 16.75 -7.48
CA SER A 133 -0.98 18.11 -7.48
C SER A 133 -1.81 19.16 -8.22
N GLN A 134 -2.81 18.75 -8.99
CA GLN A 134 -3.73 19.62 -9.72
C GLN A 134 -5.09 19.78 -9.00
N GLY A 135 -5.23 19.24 -7.79
CA GLY A 135 -6.47 19.27 -7.02
C GLY A 135 -7.55 18.30 -7.53
N LYS A 136 -7.21 17.39 -8.44
CA LYS A 136 -8.16 16.36 -8.88
C LYS A 136 -8.33 15.31 -7.79
N LEU A 137 -9.57 15.16 -7.33
CA LEU A 137 -9.95 14.18 -6.30
C LEU A 137 -10.01 12.76 -6.88
N THR A 138 -9.58 11.82 -6.06
CA THR A 138 -9.78 10.39 -6.29
C THR A 138 -10.45 9.79 -5.06
N ILE A 139 -11.66 9.28 -5.27
CA ILE A 139 -12.42 8.57 -4.23
C ILE A 139 -11.96 7.11 -4.25
N PRO A 140 -11.70 6.50 -3.08
CA PRO A 140 -11.22 5.13 -3.04
C PRO A 140 -12.25 4.15 -3.59
N PHE A 141 -11.80 3.16 -4.31
CA PHE A 141 -12.65 2.14 -4.93
C PHE A 141 -13.65 1.51 -3.94
N CYS A 142 -13.23 1.29 -2.71
CA CYS A 142 -14.06 0.70 -1.67
C CYS A 142 -15.32 1.51 -1.34
N ALA A 143 -15.38 2.81 -1.67
CA ALA A 143 -16.60 3.60 -1.54
C ALA A 143 -17.74 3.08 -2.45
N LYS A 144 -17.38 2.59 -3.64
CA LYS A 144 -18.33 1.98 -4.59
C LYS A 144 -18.85 0.63 -4.09
N GLU A 145 -18.08 -0.04 -3.25
CA GLU A 145 -18.38 -1.36 -2.67
C GLU A 145 -19.08 -1.29 -1.31
N GLY A 146 -19.58 -0.11 -0.91
CA GLY A 146 -20.28 0.03 0.36
C GLY A 146 -19.40 0.16 1.59
N LEU A 147 -18.10 0.45 1.40
CA LEU A 147 -17.13 0.65 2.48
C LEU A 147 -16.86 2.13 2.73
N ASN A 148 -15.61 2.54 2.92
CA ASN A 148 -15.25 3.92 3.27
C ASN A 148 -15.97 4.96 2.41
N TYR A 149 -16.51 5.99 3.05
CA TYR A 149 -17.26 7.10 2.43
C TYR A 149 -18.53 6.69 1.68
N SER A 150 -18.92 5.42 1.67
CA SER A 150 -20.05 4.93 0.88
C SER A 150 -21.39 5.60 1.26
N GLN A 151 -21.53 6.05 2.51
CA GLN A 151 -22.73 6.72 2.99
C GLN A 151 -22.95 8.09 2.31
N VAL A 152 -21.86 8.78 1.97
CA VAL A 152 -21.87 10.12 1.38
C VAL A 152 -21.48 10.14 -0.10
N TYR A 153 -21.11 8.98 -0.63
CA TYR A 153 -20.73 8.82 -2.04
C TYR A 153 -21.95 8.62 -2.92
N ASN A 154 -22.17 9.54 -3.84
CA ASN A 154 -23.22 9.42 -4.85
C ASN A 154 -22.72 8.59 -6.04
N LYS A 155 -23.33 7.41 -6.27
CA LYS A 155 -22.91 6.47 -7.33
C LYS A 155 -23.20 6.98 -8.74
N GLU A 156 -24.23 7.83 -8.91
CA GLU A 156 -24.64 8.36 -10.22
C GLU A 156 -23.70 9.48 -10.69
N THR A 157 -23.34 10.38 -9.77
CA THR A 157 -22.44 11.50 -10.07
C THR A 157 -20.97 11.17 -9.84
N GLU A 158 -20.68 10.02 -9.22
CA GLU A 158 -19.35 9.60 -8.77
C GLU A 158 -18.64 10.62 -7.87
N ARG A 159 -19.40 11.34 -7.03
CA ARG A 159 -18.90 12.45 -6.19
C ARG A 159 -19.43 12.37 -4.75
N ILE A 160 -18.77 13.12 -3.89
CA ILE A 160 -19.25 13.47 -2.55
C ILE A 160 -19.56 14.97 -2.58
N SER A 161 -20.80 15.34 -2.25
CA SER A 161 -21.23 16.74 -2.22
C SER A 161 -21.41 17.22 -0.78
N GLU A 162 -21.22 18.54 -0.56
CA GLU A 162 -21.55 19.16 0.73
C GLU A 162 -23.02 18.97 1.12
N GLU A 163 -23.90 19.00 0.14
CA GLU A 163 -25.34 18.84 0.35
C GLU A 163 -25.65 17.45 0.91
N ASP A 164 -25.10 16.39 0.29
CA ASP A 164 -25.29 15.01 0.75
C ASP A 164 -24.73 14.80 2.15
N VAL A 165 -23.54 15.34 2.41
CA VAL A 165 -22.88 15.26 3.73
C VAL A 165 -23.73 15.93 4.81
N LYS A 166 -24.23 17.16 4.57
CA LYS A 166 -25.10 17.90 5.50
C LYS A 166 -26.46 17.22 5.70
N LYS A 167 -27.07 16.72 4.62
CA LYS A 167 -28.37 16.02 4.65
C LYS A 167 -28.31 14.76 5.52
N LEU A 168 -27.18 14.08 5.54
CA LEU A 168 -26.94 12.89 6.35
C LEU A 168 -26.50 13.20 7.79
N GLY A 169 -26.39 14.48 8.14
CA GLY A 169 -26.09 14.93 9.49
C GLY A 169 -24.61 14.97 9.85
N TYR A 170 -23.71 14.79 8.89
CA TYR A 170 -22.29 14.94 9.12
C TYR A 170 -21.91 16.42 9.26
N LYS A 171 -21.03 16.72 10.22
CA LYS A 171 -20.62 18.09 10.54
C LYS A 171 -19.50 18.63 9.66
N VAL A 172 -18.65 17.75 9.16
CA VAL A 172 -17.42 18.12 8.44
C VAL A 172 -17.36 17.31 7.15
N MET A 173 -17.02 17.98 6.04
CA MET A 173 -16.72 17.29 4.78
C MET A 173 -15.49 16.38 4.93
N PRO A 174 -15.49 15.20 4.33
CA PRO A 174 -14.27 14.41 4.25
C PRO A 174 -13.21 15.17 3.45
N GLN A 175 -12.00 15.22 3.99
CA GLN A 175 -10.89 15.92 3.37
C GLN A 175 -10.09 15.00 2.45
N ALA A 176 -9.58 15.58 1.36
CA ALA A 176 -8.63 14.91 0.48
C ALA A 176 -7.20 15.31 0.82
N TYR A 177 -6.29 14.38 0.69
CA TYR A 177 -4.87 14.58 0.95
C TYR A 177 -4.04 14.18 -0.26
N ASN A 178 -2.97 14.92 -0.51
CA ASN A 178 -2.01 14.49 -1.53
C ASN A 178 -1.14 13.37 -0.96
N LEU A 179 -1.57 12.14 -1.19
CA LEU A 179 -0.87 10.92 -0.80
C LEU A 179 -0.20 10.24 -2.00
N SER A 180 0.01 10.99 -3.09
CA SER A 180 0.77 10.47 -4.23
C SER A 180 2.20 10.15 -3.82
N ARG A 181 2.79 9.13 -4.44
CA ARG A 181 4.19 8.77 -4.20
C ARG A 181 5.11 9.98 -4.39
N GLN A 182 4.96 10.71 -5.50
CA GLN A 182 5.77 11.88 -5.79
C GLN A 182 5.73 12.90 -4.65
N HIS A 183 4.56 13.14 -4.05
CA HIS A 183 4.45 14.04 -2.90
C HIS A 183 5.11 13.45 -1.66
N ILE A 184 4.82 12.20 -1.33
CA ILE A 184 5.36 11.52 -0.14
C ILE A 184 6.90 11.48 -0.17
N GLU A 185 7.49 11.24 -1.33
CA GLU A 185 8.95 11.25 -1.52
C GLU A 185 9.58 12.64 -1.30
N THR A 186 8.80 13.71 -1.41
CA THR A 186 9.28 15.10 -1.19
C THR A 186 9.16 15.58 0.26
N LEU A 187 8.55 14.81 1.14
CA LEU A 187 8.44 15.16 2.55
C LEU A 187 9.85 15.33 3.19
N SER A 188 9.99 16.27 4.13
CA SER A 188 11.28 16.60 4.72
C SER A 188 11.99 15.38 5.29
N PHE A 189 11.30 14.58 6.07
CA PHE A 189 11.87 13.37 6.67
C PHE A 189 12.28 12.31 5.62
N ALA A 190 11.59 12.25 4.46
CA ALA A 190 12.00 11.34 3.38
C ALA A 190 13.32 11.78 2.75
N LYS A 191 13.49 13.09 2.53
CA LYS A 191 14.73 13.68 2.02
C LYS A 191 15.90 13.55 2.99
N GLU A 192 15.66 13.80 4.27
CA GLU A 192 16.67 13.69 5.34
C GLU A 192 17.23 12.27 5.48
N LEU A 193 16.40 11.27 5.28
CA LEU A 193 16.80 9.86 5.30
C LEU A 193 17.61 9.42 4.06
N GLY A 194 17.66 10.26 3.02
CA GLY A 194 18.41 9.98 1.79
C GLY A 194 17.99 8.67 1.12
N LEU A 195 16.67 8.43 1.01
CA LEU A 195 16.14 7.21 0.44
C LEU A 195 16.38 7.16 -1.07
N ASN A 196 16.93 6.04 -1.53
CA ASN A 196 17.01 5.72 -2.95
C ASN A 196 15.85 4.80 -3.32
N TRP A 197 14.82 5.36 -3.92
CA TRP A 197 13.61 4.63 -4.26
C TRP A 197 13.80 3.61 -5.39
N GLY A 198 14.77 3.83 -6.26
CA GLY A 198 15.02 2.98 -7.43
C GLY A 198 13.89 3.02 -8.45
N GLU A 199 13.84 2.00 -9.29
CA GLU A 199 12.82 1.84 -10.33
C GLU A 199 11.42 1.60 -9.74
N SER A 200 10.37 1.97 -10.48
CA SER A 200 8.98 1.70 -10.10
C SER A 200 8.33 0.74 -11.08
N LYS A 201 7.79 -0.37 -10.57
CA LYS A 201 7.05 -1.40 -11.33
C LYS A 201 5.79 -1.80 -10.59
N MET A 202 4.90 -2.53 -11.25
CA MET A 202 3.81 -3.21 -10.55
C MET A 202 4.36 -4.35 -9.69
N LEU A 203 3.74 -4.58 -8.54
CA LEU A 203 4.17 -5.62 -7.59
C LEU A 203 4.31 -6.99 -8.27
N LEU A 204 3.38 -7.33 -9.16
CA LEU A 204 3.45 -8.58 -9.91
C LEU A 204 4.73 -8.68 -10.73
N GLU A 205 5.14 -7.62 -11.43
CA GLU A 205 6.36 -7.61 -12.25
C GLU A 205 7.62 -7.82 -11.39
N TRP A 206 7.63 -7.31 -10.16
CA TRP A 206 8.69 -7.57 -9.19
C TRP A 206 8.73 -9.03 -8.71
N LEU A 207 7.57 -9.68 -8.63
CA LEU A 207 7.43 -11.03 -8.09
C LEU A 207 7.68 -12.14 -9.12
N LEU A 208 7.51 -11.86 -10.42
CA LEU A 208 7.67 -12.86 -11.48
C LEU A 208 8.99 -13.64 -11.41
N PRO A 209 10.18 -13.02 -11.15
CA PRO A 209 11.44 -13.76 -11.06
C PRO A 209 11.52 -14.80 -9.94
N TYR A 210 10.57 -14.79 -9.01
CA TYR A 210 10.54 -15.71 -7.86
C TYR A 210 9.62 -16.92 -8.04
N ILE A 211 8.99 -17.06 -9.19
CA ILE A 211 8.09 -18.18 -9.52
C ILE A 211 8.61 -19.09 -10.64
N GLU A 212 9.77 -18.75 -11.21
CA GLU A 212 10.50 -19.54 -12.22
C GLU A 212 11.27 -20.73 -11.58
#